data_c607e0af3cb3dc55dd954118fb947c33
#
_entry.id   c607e0af3cb3dc55dd954118fb947c33
#
_cell.length_a   1.000
_cell.length_b   1.000
_cell.length_c   1.000
_cell.angle_alpha   90.00
_cell.angle_beta   90.00
_cell.angle_gamma   90.00
#
_symmetry.space_group_name_H-M   'P 1'
#
loop_
_entity.id
_entity.type
_entity.pdbx_description
1 polymer ?
#
loop_
_entity_poly.entity_id
_entity_poly.type
_entity_poly.pdbx_seq_one_letter_code
_entity_poly.pdbx_strand_id
1 'polypeptide(L)'
;MKRNDFLKTLGLGTAGVLVGESLLSGCMNHDMAAMDMVTALTVVEGAFTTILPIPETITSGTTLNARSQNAAIVAGKAGQVLGYKNGILGPIFRVQRVSTVTIPFTNGLSEETNIHWHGLLVPANMDGHPIQMVMAGQSFNYTFKIDQAANMAWYHPHPHEKTGKQVFMGLAGMFIVESPEEKALNLPSGTYELPLVIQDKRLDTNGAVMYSPTLEEVMIGYMGETITVNGVNAPFQNVTTRTYRLRIVNGSNGRIYSLALSNGNSFMVIGSDGGLLAAPETVTSLLLAPGERADLLVDFSKIAL
;
A
#
# COMPACT_ATOMS: atom_id res chain seq x y z
N MET A 1 2.89 -5.36 -26.21
CA MET A 1 2.07 -4.38 -25.46
C MET A 1 2.80 -3.06 -25.48
N LYS A 2 2.18 -2.01 -26.00
CA LYS A 2 2.80 -0.69 -25.94
C LYS A 2 3.00 -0.32 -24.46
N ARG A 3 4.15 0.23 -24.17
CA ARG A 3 4.73 0.60 -22.87
C ARG A 3 3.78 1.27 -21.85
N ASN A 4 2.63 1.75 -22.30
CA ASN A 4 1.69 2.58 -21.54
C ASN A 4 0.44 1.85 -21.01
N ASP A 5 0.28 0.54 -21.29
CA ASP A 5 -1.03 -0.09 -21.09
C ASP A 5 -1.21 -0.80 -19.75
N PHE A 6 -0.12 -1.17 -19.06
CA PHE A 6 -0.24 -1.94 -17.81
C PHE A 6 -0.78 -1.14 -16.61
N LEU A 7 -0.31 0.08 -16.42
CA LEU A 7 -0.76 0.90 -15.29
C LEU A 7 -1.95 1.81 -15.63
N LYS A 8 -2.20 2.05 -16.93
CA LYS A 8 -3.54 2.50 -17.36
C LYS A 8 -4.61 1.52 -16.90
N THR A 9 -4.26 0.23 -16.85
CA THR A 9 -5.13 -0.85 -16.40
C THR A 9 -5.36 -0.86 -14.89
N LEU A 10 -4.42 -0.32 -14.10
CA LEU A 10 -4.56 -0.15 -12.63
C LEU A 10 -5.17 1.20 -12.21
N GLY A 11 -5.20 2.20 -13.10
CA GLY A 11 -5.55 3.58 -12.77
C GLY A 11 -6.83 4.14 -13.37
N LEU A 12 -7.52 3.42 -14.25
CA LEU A 12 -8.70 3.91 -14.98
C LEU A 12 -9.95 3.05 -14.73
N GLY A 13 -10.29 2.83 -13.47
CA GLY A 13 -11.66 2.52 -13.12
C GLY A 13 -12.38 3.82 -12.81
N THR A 14 -13.11 4.40 -13.76
CA THR A 14 -14.20 5.31 -13.42
C THR A 14 -15.22 4.48 -12.66
N ALA A 15 -15.14 4.52 -11.32
CA ALA A 15 -16.17 3.93 -10.47
C ALA A 15 -17.44 4.76 -10.61
N GLY A 16 -18.26 4.41 -11.58
CA GLY A 16 -19.66 4.70 -11.52
C GLY A 16 -20.22 3.85 -10.37
N VAL A 17 -20.43 4.45 -9.22
CA VAL A 17 -21.18 3.83 -8.13
C VAL A 17 -22.63 3.83 -8.58
N LEU A 18 -23.12 2.71 -9.14
CA LEU A 18 -24.54 2.40 -9.13
C LEU A 18 -24.87 2.00 -7.69
N VAL A 19 -25.34 2.96 -6.92
CA VAL A 19 -26.01 2.69 -5.64
C VAL A 19 -27.31 2.00 -5.96
N GLY A 20 -27.34 0.69 -5.85
CA GLY A 20 -28.57 -0.08 -5.78
C GLY A 20 -29.31 0.29 -4.50
N GLU A 21 -30.43 1.00 -4.63
CA GLU A 21 -31.40 1.18 -3.55
C GLU A 21 -31.93 -0.20 -3.16
N SER A 22 -31.57 -0.68 -1.99
CA SER A 22 -32.48 -1.37 -1.06
C SER A 22 -31.71 -1.96 0.12
N LEU A 23 -32.32 -1.76 1.30
CA LEU A 23 -32.04 -2.36 2.62
C LEU A 23 -31.12 -1.54 3.55
N LEU A 24 -31.64 -0.41 4.05
CA LEU A 24 -31.54 0.00 5.45
C LEU A 24 -32.65 1.02 5.74
N SER A 25 -33.87 0.50 5.91
CA SER A 25 -34.97 1.23 6.52
C SER A 25 -34.81 1.12 8.04
N GLY A 26 -34.33 2.17 8.66
CA GLY A 26 -34.20 2.28 10.09
C GLY A 26 -33.59 3.60 10.53
N CYS A 27 -34.46 4.63 10.75
CA CYS A 27 -34.24 5.81 11.58
C CYS A 27 -33.03 6.71 11.34
N MET A 28 -33.23 7.72 10.51
CA MET A 28 -33.10 9.15 10.85
C MET A 28 -33.28 10.00 9.57
N ASN A 29 -34.34 10.82 9.56
CA ASN A 29 -34.49 11.90 8.58
C ASN A 29 -33.38 12.93 8.85
N HIS A 30 -32.31 12.85 8.07
CA HIS A 30 -31.46 13.97 7.72
C HIS A 30 -31.36 14.00 6.21
N ASP A 31 -31.80 15.09 5.62
CA ASP A 31 -31.49 15.43 4.23
C ASP A 31 -29.97 15.47 4.05
N MET A 32 -29.40 14.31 3.78
CA MET A 32 -28.06 14.19 3.24
C MET A 32 -28.17 14.55 1.77
N ALA A 33 -27.99 15.84 1.44
CA ALA A 33 -27.65 16.21 0.09
C ALA A 33 -26.55 15.27 -0.40
N ALA A 34 -26.77 14.60 -1.51
CA ALA A 34 -25.85 13.65 -2.10
C ALA A 34 -24.45 14.31 -2.14
N MET A 35 -23.56 13.86 -1.27
CA MET A 35 -22.16 14.27 -1.36
C MET A 35 -21.61 13.65 -2.64
N ASP A 36 -21.48 14.48 -3.66
CA ASP A 36 -20.75 14.16 -4.89
C ASP A 36 -19.25 14.04 -4.56
N MET A 37 -18.90 12.95 -3.85
CA MET A 37 -17.53 12.64 -3.42
C MET A 37 -16.76 11.82 -4.47
N VAL A 38 -17.19 11.88 -5.73
CA VAL A 38 -16.40 11.32 -6.83
C VAL A 38 -15.54 12.43 -7.41
N THR A 39 -14.44 12.75 -6.76
CA THR A 39 -13.37 13.45 -7.47
C THR A 39 -12.81 12.47 -8.51
N ALA A 40 -13.24 12.61 -9.76
CA ALA A 40 -12.71 11.85 -10.86
C ALA A 40 -11.18 12.10 -10.93
N LEU A 41 -10.39 11.05 -10.61
CA LEU A 41 -8.96 11.13 -10.77
C LEU A 41 -8.65 11.21 -12.25
N THR A 42 -8.28 12.38 -12.72
CA THR A 42 -7.85 12.57 -14.11
C THR A 42 -6.44 12.06 -14.26
N VAL A 43 -6.28 10.85 -14.81
CA VAL A 43 -4.96 10.42 -15.27
C VAL A 43 -4.64 11.20 -16.55
N VAL A 44 -3.68 12.08 -16.48
CA VAL A 44 -3.22 12.86 -17.64
C VAL A 44 -2.60 11.91 -18.65
N GLU A 45 -3.11 11.90 -19.88
CA GLU A 45 -2.56 11.11 -20.99
C GLU A 45 -1.08 11.51 -21.20
N GLY A 46 -0.15 10.52 -21.21
CA GLY A 46 1.29 10.75 -21.23
C GLY A 46 2.00 10.70 -19.86
N ALA A 47 1.28 10.49 -18.76
CA ALA A 47 1.85 10.48 -17.41
C ALA A 47 2.77 9.27 -17.10
N PHE A 48 2.62 8.14 -17.79
CA PHE A 48 3.34 6.90 -17.53
C PHE A 48 4.77 6.93 -18.11
N THR A 49 5.64 7.76 -17.55
CA THR A 49 7.03 7.91 -17.99
C THR A 49 8.06 7.34 -17.02
N THR A 50 7.64 7.07 -15.78
CA THR A 50 8.51 6.54 -14.72
C THR A 50 8.36 5.03 -14.62
N ILE A 51 9.47 4.29 -14.62
CA ILE A 51 9.45 2.85 -14.35
C ILE A 51 8.99 2.63 -12.90
N LEU A 52 8.15 1.62 -12.69
CA LEU A 52 7.71 1.21 -11.36
C LEU A 52 8.92 0.87 -10.47
N PRO A 53 9.18 1.63 -9.40
CA PRO A 53 10.24 1.26 -8.47
C PRO A 53 9.77 0.06 -7.64
N ILE A 54 10.64 -0.96 -7.54
CA ILE A 54 10.43 -2.07 -6.62
C ILE A 54 11.30 -1.81 -5.40
N PRO A 55 10.70 -1.65 -4.20
CA PRO A 55 11.49 -1.45 -3.00
C PRO A 55 12.46 -2.61 -2.75
N GLU A 56 13.62 -2.29 -2.18
CA GLU A 56 14.62 -3.31 -1.81
C GLU A 56 14.01 -4.37 -0.91
N THR A 57 14.30 -5.64 -1.19
CA THR A 57 13.93 -6.75 -0.31
C THR A 57 15.02 -6.99 0.71
N ILE A 58 14.63 -7.05 1.97
CA ILE A 58 15.52 -7.26 3.12
C ILE A 58 15.02 -8.39 4.01
N THR A 59 15.90 -8.86 4.89
CA THR A 59 15.60 -9.86 5.90
C THR A 59 15.83 -9.30 7.31
N SER A 60 15.78 -10.14 8.34
CA SER A 60 16.11 -9.79 9.72
C SER A 60 17.50 -9.15 9.83
N GLY A 61 17.68 -8.25 10.81
CA GLY A 61 18.95 -7.58 11.11
C GLY A 61 19.17 -6.24 10.37
N THR A 62 18.35 -5.90 9.40
CA THR A 62 18.46 -4.61 8.71
C THR A 62 17.87 -3.49 9.57
N THR A 63 18.62 -2.42 9.78
CA THR A 63 18.15 -1.24 10.52
C THR A 63 17.20 -0.40 9.68
N LEU A 64 16.05 -0.09 10.24
CA LEU A 64 15.14 0.95 9.75
C LEU A 64 15.44 2.28 10.44
N ASN A 65 15.44 3.36 9.67
CA ASN A 65 15.62 4.71 10.20
C ASN A 65 14.50 5.61 9.66
N ALA A 66 13.50 5.90 10.49
CA ALA A 66 12.47 6.87 10.12
C ALA A 66 13.07 8.27 10.06
N ARG A 67 13.00 8.91 8.90
CA ARG A 67 13.60 10.25 8.71
C ARG A 67 12.88 11.05 7.64
N SER A 68 13.03 12.37 7.73
CA SER A 68 12.67 13.28 6.66
C SER A 68 13.74 13.27 5.57
N GLN A 69 13.30 13.28 4.33
CA GLN A 69 14.18 13.26 3.15
C GLN A 69 13.44 13.77 1.91
N ASN A 70 14.12 13.88 0.78
CA ASN A 70 13.49 14.25 -0.48
C ASN A 70 13.28 13.02 -1.37
N ALA A 71 12.14 12.99 -2.05
CA ALA A 71 11.84 12.00 -3.07
C ALA A 71 11.05 12.62 -4.23
N ALA A 72 11.24 12.10 -5.43
CA ALA A 72 10.48 12.50 -6.60
C ALA A 72 9.23 11.62 -6.76
N ILE A 73 8.11 12.07 -6.20
CA ILE A 73 6.80 11.43 -6.39
C ILE A 73 6.31 11.65 -7.82
N VAL A 74 6.46 12.86 -8.32
CA VAL A 74 6.20 13.25 -9.71
C VAL A 74 7.52 13.50 -10.41
N ALA A 75 7.65 13.01 -11.63
CA ALA A 75 8.88 13.17 -12.42
C ALA A 75 9.32 14.65 -12.47
N GLY A 76 10.61 14.90 -12.19
CA GLY A 76 11.20 16.24 -12.21
C GLY A 76 10.92 17.11 -10.98
N LYS A 77 10.17 16.63 -9.97
CA LYS A 77 9.89 17.38 -8.74
C LYS A 77 10.26 16.55 -7.52
N ALA A 78 11.36 16.88 -6.85
CA ALA A 78 11.77 16.21 -5.61
C ALA A 78 11.36 17.06 -4.41
N GLY A 79 10.36 16.60 -3.68
CA GLY A 79 9.83 17.26 -2.49
C GLY A 79 10.08 16.50 -1.20
N GLN A 80 9.76 17.12 -0.06
CA GLN A 80 9.93 16.53 1.25
C GLN A 80 8.94 15.39 1.49
N VAL A 81 9.44 14.27 1.99
CA VAL A 81 8.70 13.08 2.39
C VAL A 81 9.27 12.51 3.68
N LEU A 82 8.58 11.53 4.26
CA LEU A 82 9.14 10.64 5.27
C LEU A 82 9.41 9.26 4.66
N GLY A 83 10.40 8.55 5.18
CA GLY A 83 10.72 7.18 4.76
C GLY A 83 11.61 6.47 5.75
N TYR A 84 11.67 5.14 5.64
CA TYR A 84 12.45 4.30 6.56
C TYR A 84 13.88 4.03 6.09
N LYS A 85 14.19 4.30 4.83
CA LYS A 85 15.53 4.11 4.25
C LYS A 85 15.82 5.26 3.26
N ASN A 86 16.00 4.97 2.00
CA ASN A 86 16.21 5.99 0.97
C ASN A 86 14.92 6.21 0.17
N GLY A 87 14.48 7.46 0.07
CA GLY A 87 13.23 7.83 -0.60
C GLY A 87 11.99 7.61 0.26
N ILE A 88 10.83 7.69 -0.37
CA ILE A 88 9.54 7.43 0.27
C ILE A 88 9.35 5.92 0.49
N LEU A 89 8.56 5.54 1.48
CA LEU A 89 8.33 4.17 1.93
C LEU A 89 9.55 3.54 2.63
N GLY A 90 9.44 2.27 2.90
CA GLY A 90 10.47 1.40 3.46
C GLY A 90 10.73 0.19 2.57
N PRO A 91 11.75 -0.59 2.88
CA PRO A 91 12.05 -1.83 2.19
C PRO A 91 10.96 -2.89 2.42
N ILE A 92 10.99 -3.94 1.60
CA ILE A 92 10.12 -5.11 1.76
C ILE A 92 10.84 -6.09 2.68
N PHE A 93 10.25 -6.38 3.84
CA PHE A 93 10.69 -7.54 4.62
C PHE A 93 10.19 -8.82 3.96
N ARG A 94 11.08 -9.80 3.79
CA ARG A 94 10.73 -11.14 3.32
C ARG A 94 11.34 -12.15 4.27
N VAL A 95 10.51 -12.85 5.01
CA VAL A 95 10.94 -13.72 6.10
C VAL A 95 10.23 -15.08 6.04
N GLN A 96 10.88 -16.10 6.59
CA GLN A 96 10.31 -17.44 6.64
C GLN A 96 9.44 -17.60 7.89
N ARG A 97 8.33 -18.31 7.75
CA ARG A 97 7.57 -18.83 8.89
C ARG A 97 8.48 -19.59 9.85
N VAL A 98 8.17 -19.53 11.14
CA VAL A 98 8.95 -20.16 12.25
C VAL A 98 10.35 -19.55 12.45
N SER A 99 10.63 -18.40 11.81
CA SER A 99 11.87 -17.66 12.09
C SER A 99 11.67 -16.62 13.20
N THR A 100 12.75 -16.26 13.89
CA THR A 100 12.80 -15.08 14.74
C THR A 100 13.43 -13.95 13.98
N VAL A 101 12.76 -12.80 13.94
CA VAL A 101 13.27 -11.58 13.32
C VAL A 101 13.68 -10.58 14.38
N THR A 102 14.77 -9.85 14.12
CA THR A 102 15.20 -8.70 14.88
C THR A 102 15.35 -7.54 13.92
N ILE A 103 14.66 -6.44 14.21
CA ILE A 103 14.63 -5.24 13.38
C ILE A 103 15.06 -4.07 14.25
N PRO A 104 16.33 -3.66 14.17
CA PRO A 104 16.79 -2.43 14.80
C PRO A 104 16.08 -1.24 14.16
N PHE A 105 15.53 -0.36 14.99
CA PHE A 105 14.83 0.84 14.54
C PHE A 105 15.41 2.07 15.20
N THR A 106 15.63 3.13 14.43
CA THR A 106 16.04 4.45 14.92
C THR A 106 15.04 5.49 14.48
N ASN A 107 14.59 6.31 15.40
CA ASN A 107 13.77 7.47 15.11
C ASN A 107 14.64 8.70 14.84
N GLY A 108 14.85 9.00 13.56
CA GLY A 108 15.53 10.20 13.10
C GLY A 108 14.58 11.38 12.80
N LEU A 109 13.31 11.30 13.21
CA LEU A 109 12.36 12.41 13.13
C LEU A 109 12.55 13.38 14.31
N SER A 110 11.95 14.56 14.21
CA SER A 110 11.87 15.54 15.29
C SER A 110 10.70 15.29 16.26
N GLU A 111 9.89 14.28 16.03
CA GLU A 111 8.75 13.88 16.84
C GLU A 111 8.82 12.38 17.17
N GLU A 112 8.03 11.92 18.13
CA GLU A 112 7.94 10.51 18.44
C GLU A 112 7.31 9.70 17.30
N THR A 113 7.72 8.44 17.19
CA THR A 113 7.16 7.46 16.26
C THR A 113 7.34 6.05 16.81
N ASN A 114 6.86 5.04 16.07
CA ASN A 114 7.06 3.63 16.35
C ASN A 114 6.85 2.83 15.06
N ILE A 115 6.85 1.50 15.15
CA ILE A 115 6.45 0.63 14.04
C ILE A 115 5.40 -0.36 14.54
N HIS A 116 4.22 -0.32 13.93
CA HIS A 116 3.19 -1.33 14.04
C HIS A 116 3.30 -2.32 12.88
N TRP A 117 3.18 -3.60 13.19
CA TRP A 117 3.29 -4.72 12.25
C TRP A 117 1.91 -5.21 11.84
N HIS A 118 1.26 -4.44 10.99
CA HIS A 118 -0.13 -4.65 10.59
C HIS A 118 -0.33 -5.99 9.86
N GLY A 119 -1.09 -6.88 10.49
CA GLY A 119 -1.36 -8.23 9.96
C GLY A 119 -0.37 -9.30 10.42
N LEU A 120 0.53 -8.97 11.36
CA LEU A 120 1.38 -9.95 12.03
C LEU A 120 0.88 -10.26 13.44
N LEU A 121 1.04 -11.51 13.84
CA LEU A 121 0.82 -11.96 15.21
C LEU A 121 2.13 -11.80 15.99
N VAL A 122 2.26 -10.69 16.69
CA VAL A 122 3.46 -10.35 17.47
C VAL A 122 3.10 -10.07 18.94
N PRO A 123 4.05 -10.25 19.88
CA PRO A 123 3.82 -9.88 21.28
C PRO A 123 3.48 -8.39 21.41
N ALA A 124 2.54 -8.06 22.29
CA ALA A 124 2.05 -6.69 22.46
C ALA A 124 3.16 -5.66 22.73
N ASN A 125 4.22 -6.05 23.45
CA ASN A 125 5.38 -5.18 23.71
C ASN A 125 6.33 -5.02 22.48
N MET A 126 6.03 -5.64 21.35
CA MET A 126 6.77 -5.54 20.09
C MET A 126 5.90 -5.04 18.94
N ASP A 127 4.62 -4.76 19.19
CA ASP A 127 3.65 -4.43 18.15
C ASP A 127 3.51 -2.92 17.87
N GLY A 128 4.29 -2.08 18.54
CA GLY A 128 4.23 -0.63 18.30
C GLY A 128 2.88 -0.02 18.65
N HIS A 129 2.32 -0.40 19.81
CA HIS A 129 1.10 0.22 20.33
C HIS A 129 1.26 1.74 20.47
N PRO A 130 0.15 2.52 20.43
CA PRO A 130 0.19 3.98 20.57
C PRO A 130 0.89 4.52 21.84
N ILE A 131 1.07 3.66 22.84
CA ILE A 131 1.79 3.99 24.09
C ILE A 131 3.26 3.55 24.09
N GLN A 132 3.70 2.80 23.07
CA GLN A 132 5.08 2.33 22.88
C GLN A 132 5.80 3.25 21.91
N MET A 133 6.22 4.41 22.41
CA MET A 133 6.86 5.43 21.59
C MET A 133 8.37 5.31 21.60
N VAL A 134 8.97 5.53 20.45
CA VAL A 134 10.40 5.77 20.28
C VAL A 134 10.57 7.28 20.10
N MET A 135 11.14 7.95 21.10
CA MET A 135 11.30 9.41 21.07
C MET A 135 12.30 9.83 19.99
N ALA A 136 12.25 11.10 19.60
CA ALA A 136 13.19 11.68 18.64
C ALA A 136 14.66 11.37 19.02
N GLY A 137 15.42 10.84 18.07
CA GLY A 137 16.82 10.42 18.26
C GLY A 137 17.03 9.11 19.01
N GLN A 138 15.96 8.46 19.50
CA GLN A 138 16.06 7.19 20.20
C GLN A 138 15.96 5.99 19.26
N SER A 139 16.35 4.82 19.76
CA SER A 139 16.30 3.56 19.04
C SER A 139 15.54 2.50 19.84
N PHE A 140 14.96 1.52 19.12
CA PHE A 140 14.29 0.36 19.70
C PHE A 140 14.57 -0.87 18.85
N ASN A 141 14.71 -2.04 19.47
CA ASN A 141 14.88 -3.30 18.76
C ASN A 141 13.59 -4.11 18.83
N TYR A 142 12.89 -4.21 17.71
CA TYR A 142 11.76 -5.13 17.58
C TYR A 142 12.28 -6.55 17.38
N THR A 143 11.95 -7.46 18.31
CA THR A 143 12.36 -8.88 18.22
C THR A 143 11.16 -9.76 18.51
N PHE A 144 10.76 -10.56 17.53
CA PHE A 144 9.61 -11.45 17.65
C PHE A 144 9.74 -12.67 16.74
N LYS A 145 9.01 -13.72 17.07
CA LYS A 145 8.91 -14.94 16.27
C LYS A 145 7.75 -14.79 15.26
N ILE A 146 7.97 -15.22 14.04
CA ILE A 146 6.96 -15.35 13.01
C ILE A 146 6.29 -16.71 13.12
N ASP A 147 5.10 -16.78 13.70
CA ASP A 147 4.40 -18.04 13.93
C ASP A 147 2.96 -17.98 13.39
N GLN A 148 2.84 -17.68 12.11
CA GLN A 148 1.58 -17.58 11.38
C GLN A 148 1.74 -18.15 9.97
N ALA A 149 0.63 -18.40 9.29
CA ALA A 149 0.64 -18.84 7.89
C ALA A 149 1.31 -17.79 6.99
N ALA A 150 1.79 -18.23 5.82
CA ALA A 150 2.27 -17.31 4.80
C ALA A 150 1.21 -16.27 4.45
N ASN A 151 1.59 -15.00 4.50
CA ASN A 151 0.70 -13.89 4.21
C ASN A 151 1.48 -12.67 3.74
N MET A 152 0.75 -11.68 3.27
CA MET A 152 1.25 -10.35 3.03
C MET A 152 0.72 -9.42 4.13
N ALA A 153 1.62 -8.92 4.95
CA ALA A 153 1.41 -7.89 5.94
C ALA A 153 2.07 -6.58 5.46
N TRP A 154 1.95 -5.54 6.24
CA TRP A 154 2.69 -4.29 6.02
C TRP A 154 3.06 -3.67 7.35
N TYR A 155 3.91 -2.67 7.37
CA TYR A 155 4.30 -1.97 8.59
C TYR A 155 4.21 -0.47 8.40
N HIS A 156 3.83 0.21 9.47
CA HIS A 156 3.62 1.65 9.47
C HIS A 156 3.70 2.21 10.91
N PRO A 157 3.87 3.52 11.10
CA PRO A 157 3.81 4.12 12.43
C PRO A 157 2.40 4.02 13.03
N HIS A 158 2.33 3.97 14.38
CA HIS A 158 1.07 3.99 15.10
C HIS A 158 1.09 4.89 16.35
N PRO A 159 1.74 6.07 16.34
CA PRO A 159 1.70 6.99 17.45
C PRO A 159 0.32 7.65 17.55
N HIS A 160 -0.14 7.89 18.78
CA HIS A 160 -1.41 8.58 19.04
C HIS A 160 -1.44 9.94 18.32
N GLU A 161 -2.54 10.24 17.63
CA GLU A 161 -2.77 11.48 16.85
C GLU A 161 -1.79 11.76 15.68
N LYS A 162 -0.77 10.92 15.45
CA LYS A 162 0.24 11.13 14.39
C LYS A 162 0.26 10.05 13.33
N THR A 163 -0.42 8.93 13.55
CA THR A 163 -0.48 7.81 12.60
C THR A 163 -0.83 8.28 11.20
N GLY A 164 -1.95 8.99 11.03
CA GLY A 164 -2.41 9.47 9.73
C GLY A 164 -1.39 10.37 9.03
N LYS A 165 -0.80 11.34 9.78
CA LYS A 165 0.25 12.22 9.25
C LYS A 165 1.46 11.42 8.77
N GLN A 166 2.02 10.58 9.63
CA GLN A 166 3.27 9.90 9.35
C GLN A 166 3.13 8.88 8.21
N VAL A 167 1.99 8.17 8.13
CA VAL A 167 1.68 7.26 7.00
C VAL A 167 1.48 8.05 5.71
N PHE A 168 0.70 9.14 5.76
CA PHE A 168 0.47 9.98 4.58
C PHE A 168 1.77 10.59 4.06
N MET A 169 2.68 10.99 4.94
CA MET A 169 4.00 11.54 4.59
C MET A 169 4.95 10.49 4.00
N GLY A 170 4.67 9.17 4.13
CA GLY A 170 5.40 8.11 3.44
C GLY A 170 5.98 6.99 4.30
N LEU A 171 5.73 6.97 5.62
CA LEU A 171 6.21 5.89 6.48
C LEU A 171 5.30 4.66 6.35
N ALA A 172 5.59 3.81 5.40
CA ALA A 172 4.94 2.53 5.19
C ALA A 172 5.91 1.57 4.50
N GLY A 173 5.70 0.27 4.65
CA GLY A 173 6.47 -0.74 3.93
C GLY A 173 5.78 -2.11 3.98
N MET A 174 6.09 -2.98 3.05
CA MET A 174 5.49 -4.30 2.94
C MET A 174 6.28 -5.33 3.77
N PHE A 175 5.56 -6.30 4.34
CA PHE A 175 6.14 -7.42 5.08
C PHE A 175 5.54 -8.74 4.56
N ILE A 176 6.36 -9.61 4.00
CA ILE A 176 5.94 -10.87 3.40
C ILE A 176 6.45 -12.02 4.26
N VAL A 177 5.52 -12.85 4.73
CA VAL A 177 5.80 -14.12 5.39
C VAL A 177 5.71 -15.23 4.35
N GLU A 178 6.77 -15.99 4.19
CA GLU A 178 6.83 -17.15 3.30
C GLU A 178 6.75 -18.46 4.08
N SER A 179 6.22 -19.50 3.46
CA SER A 179 6.21 -20.83 4.03
C SER A 179 6.50 -21.90 2.97
N PRO A 180 6.95 -23.11 3.38
CA PRO A 180 7.13 -24.23 2.45
C PRO A 180 5.84 -24.61 1.72
N GLU A 181 4.68 -24.49 2.39
CA GLU A 181 3.37 -24.81 1.82
C GLU A 181 3.01 -23.84 0.69
N GLU A 182 3.22 -22.54 0.88
CA GLU A 182 3.02 -21.54 -0.17
C GLU A 182 3.99 -21.79 -1.34
N LYS A 183 5.26 -22.08 -1.05
CA LYS A 183 6.27 -22.35 -2.07
C LYS A 183 5.93 -23.57 -2.93
N ALA A 184 5.29 -24.59 -2.35
CA ALA A 184 4.87 -25.78 -3.07
C ALA A 184 3.78 -25.52 -4.13
N LEU A 185 3.07 -24.39 -4.05
CA LEU A 185 2.07 -23.98 -5.03
C LEU A 185 2.67 -23.46 -6.33
N ASN A 186 3.98 -23.24 -6.38
CA ASN A 186 4.71 -22.73 -7.56
C ASN A 186 4.08 -21.45 -8.16
N LEU A 187 3.62 -20.55 -7.31
CA LEU A 187 3.06 -19.25 -7.72
C LEU A 187 4.14 -18.40 -8.41
N PRO A 188 3.76 -17.48 -9.31
CA PRO A 188 4.72 -16.58 -9.92
C PRO A 188 5.57 -15.86 -8.88
N SER A 189 6.89 -15.84 -9.09
CA SER A 189 7.88 -15.29 -8.16
C SER A 189 9.00 -14.56 -8.89
N GLY A 190 9.91 -13.92 -8.15
CA GLY A 190 11.01 -13.17 -8.72
C GLY A 190 10.50 -12.02 -9.60
N THR A 191 10.90 -11.96 -10.85
CA THR A 191 10.48 -10.91 -11.81
C THR A 191 9.00 -10.98 -12.19
N TYR A 192 8.31 -12.07 -11.85
CA TYR A 192 6.89 -12.27 -12.09
C TYR A 192 6.02 -12.00 -10.84
N GLU A 193 6.62 -11.52 -9.76
CA GLU A 193 5.94 -11.07 -8.55
C GLU A 193 6.17 -9.57 -8.38
N LEU A 194 5.10 -8.79 -8.32
CA LEU A 194 5.14 -7.34 -8.20
C LEU A 194 4.52 -6.92 -6.87
N PRO A 195 5.32 -6.51 -5.90
CA PRO A 195 4.83 -5.89 -4.67
C PRO A 195 4.44 -4.43 -4.95
N LEU A 196 3.22 -4.05 -4.60
CA LEU A 196 2.62 -2.76 -4.92
C LEU A 196 2.01 -2.13 -3.66
N VAL A 197 2.57 -1.02 -3.19
CA VAL A 197 1.95 -0.18 -2.16
C VAL A 197 1.25 0.98 -2.86
N ILE A 198 -0.07 1.01 -2.82
CA ILE A 198 -0.88 2.07 -3.40
C ILE A 198 -1.21 3.08 -2.30
N GLN A 199 -0.96 4.35 -2.57
CA GLN A 199 -1.30 5.46 -1.69
C GLN A 199 -1.77 6.65 -2.51
N ASP A 200 -2.47 7.57 -1.86
CA ASP A 200 -2.78 8.88 -2.42
C ASP A 200 -2.03 9.98 -1.65
N LYS A 201 -1.69 11.06 -2.34
CA LYS A 201 -0.90 12.18 -1.78
C LYS A 201 -1.49 13.51 -2.22
N ARG A 202 -1.38 14.53 -1.36
CA ARG A 202 -1.46 15.93 -1.75
C ARG A 202 -0.05 16.47 -1.85
N LEU A 203 0.23 17.16 -2.94
CA LEU A 203 1.55 17.71 -3.21
C LEU A 203 1.47 19.22 -3.37
N ASP A 204 2.45 19.93 -2.87
CA ASP A 204 2.64 21.33 -3.20
C ASP A 204 3.21 21.52 -4.62
N THR A 205 3.40 22.76 -5.04
CA THR A 205 3.92 23.09 -6.37
C THR A 205 5.35 22.59 -6.60
N ASN A 206 6.11 22.32 -5.54
CA ASN A 206 7.48 21.81 -5.56
C ASN A 206 7.53 20.27 -5.47
N GLY A 207 6.40 19.60 -5.23
CA GLY A 207 6.30 18.16 -5.11
C GLY A 207 6.48 17.63 -3.67
N ALA A 208 6.50 18.50 -2.67
CA ALA A 208 6.52 18.08 -1.27
C ALA A 208 5.13 17.57 -0.84
N VAL A 209 5.11 16.50 -0.04
CA VAL A 209 3.86 15.95 0.51
C VAL A 209 3.33 16.91 1.58
N MET A 210 2.07 17.29 1.42
CA MET A 210 1.34 18.13 2.37
C MET A 210 0.38 17.32 3.23
N TYR A 211 0.40 17.56 4.53
CA TYR A 211 -0.59 17.01 5.44
C TYR A 211 -1.16 18.10 6.33
N SER A 212 -2.38 18.54 6.03
CA SER A 212 -3.05 19.66 6.69
C SER A 212 -4.57 19.42 6.63
N PRO A 213 -5.07 18.38 7.33
CA PRO A 213 -6.47 18.03 7.28
C PRO A 213 -7.34 19.11 7.95
N THR A 214 -8.50 19.38 7.36
CA THR A 214 -9.61 20.07 8.01
C THR A 214 -10.25 19.16 9.07
N LEU A 215 -11.12 19.74 9.92
CA LEU A 215 -11.84 18.94 10.92
C LEU A 215 -12.71 17.85 10.25
N GLU A 216 -13.33 18.16 9.11
CA GLU A 216 -14.11 17.20 8.34
C GLU A 216 -13.23 16.06 7.82
N GLU A 217 -12.08 16.37 7.24
CA GLU A 217 -11.13 15.35 6.73
C GLU A 217 -10.52 14.49 7.86
N VAL A 218 -10.44 15.00 9.08
CA VAL A 218 -10.09 14.15 10.24
C VAL A 218 -11.18 13.12 10.52
N MET A 219 -12.44 13.48 10.30
CA MET A 219 -13.59 12.60 10.56
C MET A 219 -13.83 11.56 9.45
N ILE A 220 -13.64 11.95 8.17
CA ILE A 220 -13.95 11.10 7.01
C ILE A 220 -12.72 10.47 6.34
N GLY A 221 -11.52 10.87 6.74
CA GLY A 221 -10.24 10.45 6.16
C GLY A 221 -9.63 11.51 5.23
N TYR A 222 -8.34 11.74 5.41
CA TYR A 222 -7.55 12.68 4.59
C TYR A 222 -7.14 11.99 3.29
N MET A 223 -7.57 12.52 2.16
CA MET A 223 -7.33 11.98 0.83
C MET A 223 -6.59 12.98 -0.06
N GLY A 224 -5.81 12.49 -1.01
CA GLY A 224 -5.06 13.29 -1.97
C GLY A 224 -5.46 13.00 -3.42
N GLU A 225 -5.13 13.91 -4.33
CA GLU A 225 -5.46 13.82 -5.75
C GLU A 225 -4.42 13.00 -6.54
N THR A 226 -3.20 12.86 -6.00
CA THR A 226 -2.09 12.18 -6.67
C THR A 226 -2.00 10.73 -6.20
N ILE A 227 -2.45 9.79 -7.02
CA ILE A 227 -2.27 8.36 -6.74
C ILE A 227 -0.83 7.97 -7.01
N THR A 228 -0.25 7.23 -6.07
CA THR A 228 1.10 6.70 -6.17
C THR A 228 1.11 5.18 -6.06
N VAL A 229 2.02 4.55 -6.78
CA VAL A 229 2.35 3.13 -6.60
C VAL A 229 3.84 3.05 -6.28
N ASN A 230 4.16 2.42 -5.16
CA ASN A 230 5.52 2.37 -4.63
C ASN A 230 6.19 3.76 -4.53
N GLY A 231 5.39 4.78 -4.15
CA GLY A 231 5.86 6.13 -3.90
C GLY A 231 6.02 7.03 -5.12
N VAL A 232 5.66 6.58 -6.34
CA VAL A 232 5.71 7.40 -7.54
C VAL A 232 4.36 7.48 -8.23
N ASN A 233 4.07 8.62 -8.84
CA ASN A 233 2.82 8.86 -9.57
C ASN A 233 2.85 8.17 -10.94
N ALA A 234 1.77 7.48 -11.28
CA ALA A 234 1.54 6.86 -12.56
C ALA A 234 2.78 6.11 -13.14
N PRO A 235 3.42 5.19 -12.40
CA PRO A 235 4.54 4.44 -12.95
C PRO A 235 4.07 3.41 -13.97
N PHE A 236 5.00 2.89 -14.79
CA PHE A 236 4.75 1.77 -15.69
C PHE A 236 5.68 0.59 -15.41
N GLN A 237 5.23 -0.62 -15.74
CA GLN A 237 6.05 -1.84 -15.71
C GLN A 237 5.96 -2.56 -17.06
N ASN A 238 7.10 -2.92 -17.61
CA ASN A 238 7.13 -3.81 -18.77
C ASN A 238 6.83 -5.24 -18.32
N VAL A 239 5.86 -5.87 -18.92
CA VAL A 239 5.48 -7.25 -18.66
C VAL A 239 5.64 -8.12 -19.90
N THR A 240 5.88 -9.41 -19.70
CA THR A 240 5.87 -10.43 -20.75
C THR A 240 4.52 -11.13 -20.80
N THR A 241 4.25 -11.91 -21.85
CA THR A 241 3.01 -12.68 -22.03
C THR A 241 2.96 -13.90 -21.10
N ARG A 242 2.89 -13.64 -19.78
CA ARG A 242 2.87 -14.65 -18.72
C ARG A 242 1.92 -14.21 -17.59
N THR A 243 1.62 -15.11 -16.68
CA THR A 243 0.93 -14.80 -15.44
C THR A 243 1.89 -14.12 -14.47
N TYR A 244 1.45 -13.00 -13.90
CA TYR A 244 2.14 -12.26 -12.83
C TYR A 244 1.33 -12.35 -11.54
N ARG A 245 2.05 -12.34 -10.42
CA ARG A 245 1.48 -12.19 -9.08
C ARG A 245 1.62 -10.75 -8.63
N LEU A 246 0.51 -10.10 -8.33
CA LEU A 246 0.49 -8.74 -7.80
C LEU A 246 0.15 -8.80 -6.32
N ARG A 247 1.08 -8.37 -5.48
CA ARG A 247 0.86 -8.26 -4.03
C ARG A 247 0.57 -6.80 -3.71
N ILE A 248 -0.70 -6.48 -3.44
CA ILE A 248 -1.17 -5.11 -3.33
C ILE A 248 -1.52 -4.78 -1.89
N VAL A 249 -1.00 -3.65 -1.40
CA VAL A 249 -1.39 -3.02 -0.12
C VAL A 249 -2.03 -1.67 -0.42
N ASN A 250 -3.23 -1.44 0.10
CA ASN A 250 -3.78 -0.09 0.18
C ASN A 250 -3.21 0.60 1.43
N GLY A 251 -2.19 1.42 1.25
CA GLY A 251 -1.55 2.20 2.31
C GLY A 251 -2.09 3.63 2.45
N SER A 252 -3.26 3.93 1.88
CA SER A 252 -3.93 5.24 1.98
C SER A 252 -4.60 5.43 3.35
N ASN A 253 -4.80 6.68 3.76
CA ASN A 253 -5.45 6.99 5.03
C ASN A 253 -6.98 6.78 4.99
N GLY A 254 -7.62 7.15 3.87
CA GLY A 254 -9.09 7.11 3.77
C GLY A 254 -9.62 6.61 2.43
N ARG A 255 -8.78 6.49 1.40
CA ARG A 255 -9.23 6.17 0.05
C ARG A 255 -9.46 4.68 -0.15
N ILE A 256 -10.67 4.32 -0.57
CA ILE A 256 -11.02 2.99 -1.08
C ILE A 256 -10.71 2.94 -2.57
N TYR A 257 -10.04 1.90 -3.02
CA TYR A 257 -9.75 1.67 -4.44
C TYR A 257 -10.66 0.58 -5.02
N SER A 258 -11.16 0.82 -6.23
CA SER A 258 -11.75 -0.21 -7.07
C SER A 258 -10.72 -0.63 -8.12
N LEU A 259 -10.14 -1.81 -7.94
CA LEU A 259 -9.14 -2.37 -8.84
C LEU A 259 -9.83 -3.13 -9.97
N ALA A 260 -9.50 -2.79 -11.21
CA ALA A 260 -10.01 -3.47 -12.39
C ALA A 260 -8.98 -3.39 -13.54
N LEU A 261 -9.06 -4.31 -14.49
CA LEU A 261 -8.30 -4.21 -15.72
C LEU A 261 -9.04 -3.32 -16.72
N SER A 262 -8.37 -2.33 -17.33
CA SER A 262 -9.02 -1.33 -18.22
C SER A 262 -9.66 -1.93 -19.47
N ASN A 263 -9.24 -3.14 -19.86
CA ASN A 263 -9.83 -3.89 -20.97
C ASN A 263 -11.05 -4.76 -20.56
N GLY A 264 -11.47 -4.70 -19.29
CA GLY A 264 -12.59 -5.47 -18.74
C GLY A 264 -12.29 -6.95 -18.49
N ASN A 265 -11.06 -7.42 -18.73
CA ASN A 265 -10.70 -8.81 -18.45
C ASN A 265 -10.75 -9.11 -16.94
N SER A 266 -11.01 -10.36 -16.62
CA SER A 266 -10.95 -10.86 -15.26
C SER A 266 -9.51 -11.14 -14.80
N PHE A 267 -9.34 -11.17 -13.48
CA PHE A 267 -8.13 -11.62 -12.80
C PHE A 267 -8.52 -12.52 -11.62
N MET A 268 -7.56 -13.23 -11.04
CA MET A 268 -7.83 -14.11 -9.91
C MET A 268 -7.34 -13.47 -8.62
N VAL A 269 -8.19 -13.46 -7.60
CA VAL A 269 -7.82 -13.18 -6.20
C VAL A 269 -7.42 -14.51 -5.57
N ILE A 270 -6.18 -14.59 -5.11
CA ILE A 270 -5.65 -15.82 -4.48
C ILE A 270 -5.38 -15.64 -2.99
N GLY A 271 -5.41 -14.40 -2.50
CA GLY A 271 -5.16 -14.11 -1.09
C GLY A 271 -5.69 -12.75 -0.68
N SER A 272 -5.86 -12.58 0.62
CA SER A 272 -6.28 -11.36 1.29
C SER A 272 -5.44 -11.11 2.55
N ASP A 273 -5.96 -10.36 3.50
CA ASP A 273 -5.31 -9.98 4.76
C ASP A 273 -4.74 -11.17 5.57
N GLY A 274 -5.48 -12.26 5.61
CA GLY A 274 -5.10 -13.45 6.38
C GLY A 274 -4.14 -14.40 5.67
N GLY A 275 -3.82 -14.16 4.39
CA GLY A 275 -3.01 -15.04 3.55
C GLY A 275 -3.80 -15.61 2.37
N LEU A 276 -3.38 -16.76 1.88
CA LEU A 276 -4.01 -17.40 0.72
C LEU A 276 -5.44 -17.88 1.02
N LEU A 277 -6.32 -17.71 0.04
CA LEU A 277 -7.67 -18.26 0.06
C LEU A 277 -7.63 -19.78 -0.11
N ALA A 278 -8.70 -20.46 0.29
CA ALA A 278 -8.85 -21.89 0.09
C ALA A 278 -8.89 -22.29 -1.41
N ALA A 279 -9.38 -21.39 -2.27
CA ALA A 279 -9.37 -21.51 -3.71
C ALA A 279 -9.31 -20.11 -4.34
N PRO A 280 -8.74 -19.98 -5.56
CA PRO A 280 -8.77 -18.72 -6.30
C PRO A 280 -10.19 -18.28 -6.67
N GLU A 281 -10.46 -16.98 -6.54
CA GLU A 281 -11.72 -16.35 -6.97
C GLU A 281 -11.49 -15.50 -8.21
N THR A 282 -12.29 -15.72 -9.25
CA THR A 282 -12.19 -14.94 -10.50
C THR A 282 -13.14 -13.77 -10.47
N VAL A 283 -12.60 -12.55 -10.60
CA VAL A 283 -13.36 -11.30 -10.54
C VAL A 283 -12.96 -10.36 -11.67
N THR A 284 -13.80 -9.39 -12.00
CA THR A 284 -13.49 -8.30 -12.93
C THR A 284 -13.14 -7.00 -12.21
N SER A 285 -13.48 -6.91 -10.94
CA SER A 285 -13.10 -5.80 -10.07
C SER A 285 -12.99 -6.26 -8.63
N LEU A 286 -12.20 -5.52 -7.82
CA LEU A 286 -12.01 -5.76 -6.40
C LEU A 286 -11.96 -4.42 -5.67
N LEU A 287 -12.78 -4.26 -4.63
CA LEU A 287 -12.68 -3.14 -3.70
C LEU A 287 -11.56 -3.43 -2.69
N LEU A 288 -10.75 -2.43 -2.41
CA LEU A 288 -9.65 -2.52 -1.47
C LEU A 288 -9.68 -1.29 -0.54
N ALA A 289 -10.13 -1.50 0.69
CA ALA A 289 -10.20 -0.45 1.71
C ALA A 289 -8.81 -0.13 2.31
N PRO A 290 -8.63 1.02 2.99
CA PRO A 290 -7.39 1.34 3.67
C PRO A 290 -6.92 0.24 4.62
N GLY A 291 -5.64 -0.12 4.52
CA GLY A 291 -5.03 -1.19 5.31
C GLY A 291 -5.23 -2.59 4.76
N GLU A 292 -6.17 -2.81 3.84
CA GLU A 292 -6.39 -4.12 3.22
C GLU A 292 -5.28 -4.49 2.25
N ARG A 293 -5.10 -5.80 2.09
CA ARG A 293 -4.15 -6.42 1.16
C ARG A 293 -4.87 -7.37 0.23
N ALA A 294 -4.38 -7.44 -0.99
CA ALA A 294 -4.85 -8.38 -2.00
C ALA A 294 -3.67 -9.04 -2.72
N ASP A 295 -3.76 -10.35 -2.90
CA ASP A 295 -2.81 -11.16 -3.64
C ASP A 295 -3.50 -11.67 -4.90
N LEU A 296 -3.05 -11.21 -6.06
CA LEU A 296 -3.74 -11.38 -7.32
C LEU A 296 -2.87 -12.13 -8.33
N LEU A 297 -3.50 -12.90 -9.22
CA LEU A 297 -2.87 -13.41 -10.44
C LEU A 297 -3.50 -12.74 -11.66
N VAL A 298 -2.65 -12.12 -12.48
CA VAL A 298 -3.03 -11.48 -13.75
C VAL A 298 -2.31 -12.18 -14.87
N ASP A 299 -3.07 -12.73 -15.82
CA ASP A 299 -2.54 -13.46 -16.98
C ASP A 299 -2.41 -12.52 -18.19
N PHE A 300 -1.21 -11.97 -18.36
CA PHE A 300 -0.91 -11.08 -19.49
C PHE A 300 -0.81 -11.80 -20.85
N SER A 301 -0.83 -13.14 -20.89
CA SER A 301 -0.91 -13.87 -22.15
C SER A 301 -2.30 -13.76 -22.80
N LYS A 302 -3.32 -13.45 -22.00
CA LYS A 302 -4.72 -13.28 -22.45
C LYS A 302 -5.09 -11.82 -22.72
N ILE A 303 -4.17 -10.88 -22.51
CA ILE A 303 -4.39 -9.47 -22.79
C ILE A 303 -3.90 -9.20 -24.21
N ALA A 304 -4.80 -8.76 -25.10
CA ALA A 304 -4.43 -8.38 -26.46
C ALA A 304 -3.39 -7.25 -26.43
N LEU A 305 -2.36 -7.39 -27.26
CA LEU A 305 -1.27 -6.44 -27.42
C LEU A 305 -1.69 -5.26 -28.30
#